data_7595069ec79b79db5fcea749f538852b
#
_entry.id   7595069ec79b79db5fcea749f538852b
#
_cell.length_a   1.000
_cell.length_b   1.000
_cell.length_c   1.000
_cell.angle_alpha   90.00
_cell.angle_beta   90.00
_cell.angle_gamma   90.00
#
_symmetry.space_group_name_H-M   'P 1'
#
loop_
_entity.id
_entity.type
_entity.pdbx_description
1 polymer ?
#
loop_
_entity_poly.entity_id
_entity_poly.type
_entity_poly.pdbx_seq_one_letter_code
_entity_poly.pdbx_strand_id
1 'polypeptide(L)'
;PSRLDRLKRLSEELIRSLTGNRIGLIVFAGNAYLQTPLTTDYRALLLFLQTLSPDIVSNQGTNFSSAISVALRYFSYKKANGKALIILSDGENHEPGLEDAARQAAQKGISAFTIGIGTLEGAKIPDYSSGFNSFKTDENGNPVISKLEEENLQTIARITRGNYYA
;
A
#
# COMPACT_ATOMS: atom_id res chain seq x y z
N PRO A 1 0.41 15.66 10.86
CA PRO A 1 0.16 15.06 9.55
C PRO A 1 -0.54 13.70 9.72
N SER A 2 -1.58 13.48 8.94
CA SER A 2 -2.29 12.20 8.93
C SER A 2 -1.39 11.08 8.38
N ARG A 3 -1.81 9.81 8.56
CA ARG A 3 -1.12 8.66 7.91
C ARG A 3 -1.09 8.82 6.39
N LEU A 4 -2.19 9.27 5.81
CA LEU A 4 -2.28 9.52 4.37
C LEU A 4 -1.28 10.60 3.92
N ASP A 5 -1.09 11.66 4.70
CA ASP A 5 -0.09 12.70 4.39
C ASP A 5 1.34 12.16 4.43
N ARG A 6 1.63 11.28 5.39
CA ARG A 6 2.94 10.61 5.47
C ARG A 6 3.15 9.67 4.28
N LEU A 7 2.13 8.88 3.94
CA LEU A 7 2.16 8.00 2.78
C LEU A 7 2.40 8.78 1.48
N LYS A 8 1.67 9.88 1.27
CA LYS A 8 1.84 10.74 0.08
C LYS A 8 3.27 11.29 -0.02
N ARG A 9 3.81 11.85 1.06
CA ARG A 9 5.18 12.38 1.07
C ARG A 9 6.21 11.31 0.76
N LEU A 10 6.12 10.17 1.42
CA LEU A 10 7.06 9.08 1.21
C LEU A 10 6.96 8.53 -0.23
N SER A 11 5.74 8.39 -0.75
CA SER A 11 5.53 7.98 -2.15
C SER A 11 6.12 8.99 -3.14
N GLU A 12 5.97 10.29 -2.87
CA GLU A 12 6.57 11.35 -3.70
C GLU A 12 8.10 11.26 -3.68
N GLU A 13 8.72 11.10 -2.51
CA GLU A 13 10.16 10.95 -2.37
C GLU A 13 10.67 9.70 -3.11
N LEU A 14 9.96 8.58 -3.00
CA LEU A 14 10.28 7.36 -3.73
C LEU A 14 10.20 7.55 -5.24
N ILE A 15 9.14 8.15 -5.76
CA ILE A 15 9.00 8.42 -7.20
C ILE A 15 10.15 9.29 -7.70
N ARG A 16 10.51 10.34 -6.96
CA ARG A 16 11.62 11.22 -7.32
C ARG A 16 12.97 10.53 -7.29
N SER A 17 13.19 9.61 -6.35
CA SER A 17 14.45 8.87 -6.21
C SER A 17 14.61 7.75 -7.22
N LEU A 18 13.51 7.23 -7.76
CA LEU A 18 13.50 6.12 -8.71
C LEU A 18 13.42 6.57 -10.18
N THR A 19 13.79 7.81 -10.47
CA THR A 19 13.86 8.35 -11.85
C THR A 19 14.72 7.44 -12.74
N GLY A 20 14.25 7.22 -13.98
CA GLY A 20 14.88 6.28 -14.91
C GLY A 20 14.21 4.91 -14.95
N ASN A 21 13.32 4.64 -14.00
CA ASN A 21 12.50 3.42 -13.97
C ASN A 21 11.07 3.71 -14.41
N ARG A 22 10.39 2.69 -14.91
CA ARG A 22 8.94 2.75 -15.11
C ARG A 22 8.26 2.45 -13.78
N ILE A 23 7.34 3.31 -13.39
CA ILE A 23 6.60 3.23 -12.14
C ILE A 23 5.11 3.17 -12.45
N GLY A 24 4.40 2.27 -11.80
CA GLY A 24 2.95 2.22 -11.79
C GLY A 24 2.43 2.45 -10.37
N LEU A 25 1.18 2.83 -10.26
CA LEU A 25 0.51 3.03 -8.97
C LEU A 25 -0.70 2.11 -8.84
N ILE A 26 -0.77 1.42 -7.73
CA ILE A 26 -1.90 0.63 -7.29
C ILE A 26 -2.39 1.19 -5.97
N VAL A 27 -3.67 1.47 -5.89
CA VAL A 27 -4.34 1.79 -4.62
C VAL A 27 -5.12 0.57 -4.17
N PHE A 28 -4.99 0.21 -2.92
CA PHE A 28 -5.70 -0.93 -2.38
C PHE A 28 -6.25 -0.67 -0.98
N ALA A 29 -7.38 -1.28 -0.74
CA ALA A 29 -8.06 -1.41 0.52
C ALA A 29 -8.73 -2.79 0.56
N GLY A 30 -10.04 -2.89 0.74
CA GLY A 30 -10.76 -4.17 0.57
C GLY A 30 -10.59 -4.78 -0.83
N ASN A 31 -10.41 -3.92 -1.84
CA ASN A 31 -10.03 -4.29 -3.21
C ASN A 31 -8.81 -3.49 -3.67
N ALA A 32 -8.17 -3.93 -4.75
CA ALA A 32 -7.04 -3.24 -5.37
C ALA A 32 -7.41 -2.72 -6.76
N TYR A 33 -6.93 -1.52 -7.04
CA TYR A 33 -7.19 -0.82 -8.31
C TYR A 33 -5.88 -0.32 -8.91
N LEU A 34 -5.67 -0.62 -10.21
CA LEU A 34 -4.61 0.00 -10.96
C LEU A 34 -4.98 1.46 -11.26
N GLN A 35 -4.26 2.39 -10.66
CA GLN A 35 -4.48 3.81 -10.89
C GLN A 35 -3.67 4.33 -12.07
N THR A 36 -2.42 3.93 -12.15
CA THR A 36 -1.54 4.31 -13.25
C THR A 36 -0.72 3.10 -13.67
N PRO A 37 -0.80 2.69 -14.94
CA PRO A 37 0.07 1.64 -15.45
C PRO A 37 1.54 2.10 -15.43
N LEU A 38 2.46 1.16 -15.64
CA LEU A 38 3.89 1.45 -15.69
C LEU A 38 4.20 2.56 -16.70
N THR A 39 4.77 3.65 -16.22
CA THR A 39 5.07 4.86 -17.01
C THR A 39 6.35 5.54 -16.56
N THR A 40 6.92 6.36 -17.41
CA THR A 40 7.97 7.32 -17.09
C THR A 40 7.45 8.74 -16.91
N ASP A 41 6.13 8.94 -16.99
CA ASP A 41 5.49 10.23 -16.71
C ASP A 41 5.33 10.44 -15.19
N TYR A 42 6.41 10.87 -14.55
CA TYR A 42 6.43 11.09 -13.11
C TYR A 42 5.53 12.27 -12.68
N ARG A 43 5.25 13.21 -13.57
CA ARG A 43 4.33 14.32 -13.27
C ARG A 43 2.91 13.82 -13.08
N ALA A 44 2.47 12.90 -13.95
CA ALA A 44 1.16 12.26 -13.82
C ALA A 44 1.05 11.47 -12.51
N LEU A 45 2.10 10.73 -12.13
CA LEU A 45 2.14 9.98 -10.88
C LEU A 45 2.03 10.91 -9.67
N LEU A 46 2.79 12.01 -9.65
CA LEU A 46 2.78 12.98 -8.55
C LEU A 46 1.44 13.71 -8.45
N LEU A 47 0.85 14.08 -9.58
CA LEU A 47 -0.47 14.71 -9.60
C LEU A 47 -1.53 13.77 -9.03
N PHE A 48 -1.48 12.49 -9.39
CA PHE A 48 -2.40 11.50 -8.85
C PHE A 48 -2.26 11.35 -7.35
N LEU A 49 -1.03 11.28 -6.81
CA LEU A 49 -0.79 11.21 -5.37
C LEU A 49 -1.43 12.37 -4.60
N GLN A 50 -1.43 13.57 -5.17
CA GLN A 50 -2.05 14.74 -4.54
C GLN A 50 -3.57 14.59 -4.43
N THR A 51 -4.20 13.93 -5.38
CA THR A 51 -5.67 13.73 -5.41
C THR A 51 -6.16 12.59 -4.53
N LEU A 52 -5.25 11.75 -4.01
CA LEU A 52 -5.65 10.65 -3.11
C LEU A 52 -6.40 11.18 -1.89
N SER A 53 -7.55 10.59 -1.63
CA SER A 53 -8.34 10.81 -0.41
C SER A 53 -8.85 9.48 0.14
N PRO A 54 -9.22 9.41 1.43
CA PRO A 54 -9.78 8.19 2.01
C PRO A 54 -11.06 7.70 1.31
N ASP A 55 -11.76 8.60 0.62
CA ASP A 55 -13.03 8.32 -0.05
C ASP A 55 -12.89 7.66 -1.42
N ILE A 56 -11.65 7.56 -1.94
CA ILE A 56 -11.39 6.98 -3.27
C ILE A 56 -11.74 5.48 -3.31
N VAL A 57 -11.69 4.80 -2.18
CA VAL A 57 -11.98 3.36 -2.09
C VAL A 57 -13.34 3.13 -1.46
N SER A 58 -14.22 2.49 -2.22
CA SER A 58 -15.59 2.17 -1.79
C SER A 58 -15.65 1.05 -0.74
N ASN A 59 -14.69 0.14 -0.74
CA ASN A 59 -14.60 -0.96 0.22
C ASN A 59 -13.48 -0.72 1.21
N GLN A 60 -13.83 -0.60 2.48
CA GLN A 60 -12.87 -0.51 3.58
C GLN A 60 -12.27 -1.90 3.87
N GLY A 61 -11.14 -1.93 4.53
CA GLY A 61 -10.36 -3.12 4.80
C GLY A 61 -9.03 -3.10 4.07
N THR A 62 -8.26 -4.16 4.22
CA THR A 62 -6.95 -4.30 3.55
C THR A 62 -6.84 -5.69 2.97
N ASN A 63 -6.54 -5.77 1.69
CA ASN A 63 -6.40 -7.01 0.93
C ASN A 63 -5.08 -7.01 0.15
N PHE A 64 -4.02 -7.51 0.78
CA PHE A 64 -2.70 -7.63 0.15
C PHE A 64 -2.70 -8.61 -1.02
N SER A 65 -3.46 -9.69 -0.93
CA SER A 65 -3.58 -10.67 -2.01
C SER A 65 -4.09 -10.03 -3.30
N SER A 66 -5.12 -9.20 -3.19
CA SER A 66 -5.66 -8.45 -4.33
C SER A 66 -4.62 -7.48 -4.90
N ALA A 67 -3.93 -6.73 -4.05
CA ALA A 67 -2.91 -5.77 -4.48
C ALA A 67 -1.76 -6.44 -5.24
N ILE A 68 -1.23 -7.53 -4.71
CA ILE A 68 -0.16 -8.29 -5.35
C ILE A 68 -0.64 -8.89 -6.67
N SER A 69 -1.86 -9.45 -6.71
CA SER A 69 -2.42 -10.05 -7.93
C SER A 69 -2.60 -9.02 -9.04
N VAL A 70 -3.04 -7.80 -8.73
CA VAL A 70 -3.11 -6.71 -9.69
C VAL A 70 -1.73 -6.37 -10.23
N ALA A 71 -0.73 -6.23 -9.37
CA ALA A 71 0.64 -5.93 -9.76
C ALA A 71 1.21 -7.01 -10.69
N LEU A 72 1.03 -8.29 -10.36
CA LEU A 72 1.50 -9.41 -11.19
C LEU A 72 0.90 -9.39 -12.59
N ARG A 73 -0.33 -8.95 -12.73
CA ARG A 73 -1.04 -8.88 -14.02
C ARG A 73 -0.50 -7.80 -14.92
N TYR A 74 -0.04 -6.68 -14.35
CA TYR A 74 0.39 -5.51 -15.11
C TYR A 74 1.89 -5.42 -15.36
N PHE A 75 2.72 -6.26 -14.75
CA PHE A 75 4.11 -6.39 -15.15
C PHE A 75 4.25 -7.08 -16.50
N SER A 76 5.19 -6.62 -17.31
CA SER A 76 5.59 -7.32 -18.54
C SER A 76 6.70 -8.32 -18.22
N TYR A 77 6.49 -9.57 -18.61
CA TYR A 77 7.47 -10.67 -18.43
C TYR A 77 8.28 -10.97 -19.69
N LYS A 78 8.06 -10.21 -20.77
CA LYS A 78 8.76 -10.37 -22.05
C LYS A 78 10.21 -9.90 -22.02
N LYS A 79 10.54 -9.02 -21.09
CA LYS A 79 11.90 -8.49 -20.90
C LYS A 79 12.45 -8.93 -19.55
N ALA A 80 13.73 -9.31 -19.52
CA ALA A 80 14.45 -9.69 -18.30
C ALA A 80 14.83 -8.48 -17.43
N ASN A 81 13.95 -7.50 -17.30
CA ASN A 81 14.17 -6.35 -16.43
C ASN A 81 13.84 -6.72 -14.99
N GLY A 82 14.58 -6.17 -14.05
CA GLY A 82 14.25 -6.25 -12.64
C GLY A 82 12.84 -5.70 -12.37
N LYS A 83 12.09 -6.39 -11.52
CA LYS A 83 10.73 -6.02 -11.12
C LYS A 83 10.65 -6.00 -9.62
N ALA A 84 10.11 -4.93 -9.07
CA ALA A 84 9.94 -4.77 -7.64
C ALA A 84 8.57 -4.20 -7.32
N LEU A 85 8.02 -4.61 -6.18
CA LEU A 85 6.87 -4.00 -5.54
C LEU A 85 7.36 -3.17 -4.36
N ILE A 86 6.83 -1.97 -4.21
CA ILE A 86 6.99 -1.18 -2.99
C ILE A 86 5.60 -1.02 -2.38
N ILE A 87 5.41 -1.59 -1.20
CA ILE A 87 4.12 -1.62 -0.51
C ILE A 87 4.21 -0.72 0.72
N LEU A 88 3.36 0.29 0.78
CA LEU A 88 3.24 1.20 1.92
C LEU A 88 1.89 0.94 2.58
N SER A 89 1.90 0.47 3.82
CA SER A 89 0.69 0.10 4.55
C SER A 89 0.92 0.14 6.06
N ASP A 90 -0.15 0.17 6.85
CA ASP A 90 -0.10 -0.10 8.29
C ASP A 90 -0.04 -1.61 8.60
N GLY A 91 -0.10 -2.46 7.59
CA GLY A 91 0.07 -3.91 7.72
C GLY A 91 -1.16 -4.67 8.14
N GLU A 92 -2.27 -4.01 8.49
CA GLU A 92 -3.54 -4.71 8.75
C GLU A 92 -3.93 -5.53 7.51
N ASN A 93 -4.40 -6.75 7.72
CA ASN A 93 -4.86 -7.63 6.65
C ASN A 93 -6.14 -8.34 7.07
N HIS A 94 -7.19 -8.13 6.31
CA HIS A 94 -8.54 -8.63 6.62
C HIS A 94 -8.95 -9.82 5.76
N GLU A 95 -8.11 -10.18 4.78
CA GLU A 95 -8.43 -11.20 3.79
C GLU A 95 -7.36 -12.30 3.74
N PRO A 96 -7.75 -13.54 3.42
CA PRO A 96 -6.81 -14.65 3.28
C PRO A 96 -5.97 -14.55 2.00
N GLY A 97 -4.94 -15.38 1.90
CA GLY A 97 -4.17 -15.56 0.67
C GLY A 97 -2.92 -14.69 0.55
N LEU A 98 -2.55 -13.94 1.60
CA LEU A 98 -1.36 -13.10 1.61
C LEU A 98 -0.07 -13.90 1.28
N GLU A 99 0.15 -15.02 1.94
CA GLU A 99 1.35 -15.82 1.71
C GLU A 99 1.39 -16.44 0.31
N ASP A 100 0.26 -16.94 -0.19
CA ASP A 100 0.17 -17.51 -1.54
C ASP A 100 0.43 -16.44 -2.61
N ALA A 101 -0.11 -15.25 -2.45
CA ALA A 101 0.16 -14.14 -3.36
C ALA A 101 1.65 -13.73 -3.34
N ALA A 102 2.26 -13.68 -2.16
CA ALA A 102 3.69 -13.40 -2.02
C ALA A 102 4.55 -14.49 -2.68
N ARG A 103 4.20 -15.77 -2.53
CA ARG A 103 4.88 -16.88 -3.22
C ARG A 103 4.76 -16.77 -4.74
N GLN A 104 3.59 -16.41 -5.25
CA GLN A 104 3.41 -16.18 -6.69
C GLN A 104 4.29 -15.05 -7.21
N ALA A 105 4.40 -13.95 -6.46
CA ALA A 105 5.31 -12.86 -6.79
C ALA A 105 6.77 -13.34 -6.83
N ALA A 106 7.20 -14.09 -5.82
CA ALA A 106 8.55 -14.66 -5.75
C ALA A 106 8.85 -15.59 -6.93
N GLN A 107 7.90 -16.45 -7.30
CA GLN A 107 8.04 -17.36 -8.46
C GLN A 107 8.21 -16.62 -9.78
N LYS A 108 7.64 -15.43 -9.90
CA LYS A 108 7.78 -14.55 -11.06
C LYS A 108 9.01 -13.64 -10.98
N GLY A 109 9.87 -13.82 -10.01
CA GLY A 109 11.10 -13.05 -9.83
C GLY A 109 10.89 -11.62 -9.33
N ILE A 110 9.77 -11.35 -8.65
CA ILE A 110 9.42 -10.04 -8.10
C ILE A 110 9.80 -10.00 -6.63
N SER A 111 10.61 -9.03 -6.24
CA SER A 111 10.89 -8.71 -4.83
C SER A 111 9.94 -7.64 -4.33
N ALA A 112 9.42 -7.81 -3.13
CA ALA A 112 8.59 -6.80 -2.48
C ALA A 112 9.36 -6.14 -1.33
N PHE A 113 9.41 -4.82 -1.37
CA PHE A 113 9.92 -3.97 -0.30
C PHE A 113 8.72 -3.37 0.41
N THR A 114 8.59 -3.64 1.69
CA THR A 114 7.43 -3.23 2.46
C THR A 114 7.80 -2.16 3.46
N ILE A 115 6.97 -1.13 3.58
CA ILE A 115 7.20 0.01 4.44
C ILE A 115 6.01 0.18 5.36
N GLY A 116 6.26 0.11 6.65
CA GLY A 116 5.24 0.29 7.68
C GLY A 116 4.89 1.75 7.90
N ILE A 117 3.60 2.08 7.80
CA ILE A 117 3.08 3.43 8.02
C ILE A 117 2.20 3.43 9.27
N GLY A 118 2.71 3.95 10.34
CA GLY A 118 1.97 3.99 11.60
C GLY A 118 2.89 3.90 12.81
N THR A 119 2.31 3.60 13.94
CA THR A 119 3.02 3.35 15.19
C THR A 119 2.51 2.08 15.85
N LEU A 120 3.36 1.38 16.57
CA LEU A 120 2.99 0.17 17.32
C LEU A 120 2.00 0.47 18.45
N GLU A 121 2.06 1.67 19.00
CA GLU A 121 1.13 2.12 20.05
C GLU A 121 -0.28 2.37 19.50
N GLY A 122 -0.37 2.66 18.20
CA GLY A 122 -1.61 2.96 17.53
C GLY A 122 -2.08 4.40 17.66
N ALA A 123 -3.05 4.76 16.83
CA ALA A 123 -3.71 6.06 16.87
C ALA A 123 -5.20 5.90 16.57
N LYS A 124 -6.01 6.80 17.14
CA LYS A 124 -7.43 6.89 16.83
C LYS A 124 -7.60 7.33 15.37
N ILE A 125 -8.55 6.72 14.68
CA ILE A 125 -8.86 7.07 13.29
C ILE A 125 -9.77 8.30 13.29
N PRO A 126 -9.36 9.42 12.67
CA PRO A 126 -10.24 10.59 12.55
C PRO A 126 -11.48 10.27 11.73
N ASP A 127 -12.63 10.77 12.17
CA ASP A 127 -13.87 10.74 11.40
C ASP A 127 -14.17 12.13 10.85
N TYR A 128 -13.85 12.34 9.59
CA TYR A 128 -14.07 13.64 8.92
C TYR A 128 -15.53 13.88 8.53
N SER A 129 -16.39 12.85 8.59
CA SER A 129 -17.80 12.96 8.24
C SER A 129 -18.65 13.53 9.38
N SER A 130 -18.21 13.37 10.63
CA SER A 130 -18.97 13.72 11.84
C SER A 130 -18.56 15.04 12.50
N GLY A 131 -17.67 15.83 11.86
CA GLY A 131 -17.24 17.15 12.33
C GLY A 131 -15.83 17.21 12.92
N PHE A 132 -15.42 18.42 13.34
CA PHE A 132 -14.09 18.68 13.88
C PHE A 132 -13.86 17.89 15.18
N ASN A 133 -12.76 17.14 15.23
CA ASN A 133 -12.31 16.33 16.38
C ASN A 133 -13.14 15.06 16.70
N SER A 134 -13.89 14.52 15.74
CA SER A 134 -14.51 13.21 15.92
C SER A 134 -13.58 12.07 15.49
N PHE A 135 -13.74 10.90 16.11
CA PHE A 135 -13.02 9.68 15.79
C PHE A 135 -13.99 8.58 15.42
N LYS A 136 -13.59 7.71 14.50
CA LYS A 136 -14.37 6.52 14.18
C LYS A 136 -14.56 5.68 15.43
N THR A 137 -15.78 5.22 15.65
CA THR A 137 -16.14 4.36 16.78
C THR A 137 -16.60 2.99 16.28
N ASP A 138 -16.37 1.98 17.11
CA ASP A 138 -16.92 0.63 16.91
C ASP A 138 -18.41 0.59 17.25
N GLU A 139 -19.03 -0.58 17.11
CA GLU A 139 -20.45 -0.81 17.42
C GLU A 139 -20.80 -0.53 18.89
N ASN A 140 -19.82 -0.52 19.78
CA ASN A 140 -19.96 -0.24 21.22
C ASN A 140 -19.67 1.21 21.57
N GLY A 141 -19.35 2.07 20.58
CA GLY A 141 -19.05 3.47 20.78
C GLY A 141 -17.60 3.76 21.22
N ASN A 142 -16.71 2.76 21.22
CA ASN A 142 -15.30 2.96 21.55
C ASN A 142 -14.53 3.47 20.34
N PRO A 143 -13.54 4.38 20.52
CA PRO A 143 -12.70 4.82 19.40
C PRO A 143 -11.95 3.66 18.76
N VAL A 144 -12.04 3.53 17.44
CA VAL A 144 -11.25 2.56 16.68
C VAL A 144 -9.79 3.02 16.68
N ILE A 145 -8.91 2.12 17.13
CA ILE A 145 -7.47 2.34 17.15
C ILE A 145 -6.86 1.49 16.05
N SER A 146 -6.18 2.13 15.11
CA SER A 146 -5.38 1.43 14.12
C SER A 146 -3.91 1.43 14.52
N LYS A 147 -3.28 0.28 14.46
CA LYS A 147 -1.89 0.03 14.83
C LYS A 147 -1.09 -0.43 13.62
N LEU A 148 0.23 -0.27 13.70
CA LEU A 148 1.12 -0.89 12.74
C LEU A 148 1.22 -2.39 13.05
N GLU A 149 0.83 -3.21 12.08
CA GLU A 149 0.96 -4.68 12.12
C GLU A 149 2.12 -5.12 11.24
N GLU A 150 3.31 -5.17 11.82
CA GLU A 150 4.54 -5.43 11.06
C GLU A 150 4.62 -6.84 10.48
N GLU A 151 3.98 -7.82 11.13
CA GLU A 151 4.11 -9.24 10.78
C GLU A 151 3.72 -9.54 9.31
N ASN A 152 2.61 -8.99 8.85
CA ASN A 152 2.18 -9.18 7.46
C ASN A 152 3.18 -8.59 6.46
N LEU A 153 3.69 -7.39 6.75
CA LEU A 153 4.67 -6.71 5.91
C LEU A 153 6.01 -7.44 5.88
N GLN A 154 6.47 -7.91 7.04
CA GLN A 154 7.68 -8.72 7.16
C GLN A 154 7.55 -10.05 6.43
N THR A 155 6.38 -10.70 6.50
CA THR A 155 6.11 -11.96 5.81
C THR A 155 6.19 -11.80 4.29
N ILE A 156 5.57 -10.76 3.74
CA ILE A 156 5.64 -10.47 2.29
C ILE A 156 7.08 -10.24 1.86
N ALA A 157 7.81 -9.39 2.58
CA ALA A 157 9.20 -9.08 2.26
C ALA A 157 10.08 -10.33 2.31
N ARG A 158 9.95 -11.15 3.34
CA ARG A 158 10.73 -12.38 3.50
C ARG A 158 10.48 -13.38 2.38
N ILE A 159 9.21 -13.67 2.04
CA ILE A 159 8.85 -14.64 1.01
C ILE A 159 9.37 -14.19 -0.36
N THR A 160 9.34 -12.90 -0.66
CA THR A 160 9.76 -12.32 -1.94
C THR A 160 11.24 -11.93 -1.99
N ARG A 161 11.99 -12.20 -0.93
CA ARG A 161 13.42 -11.83 -0.79
C ARG A 161 13.67 -10.31 -0.92
N GLY A 162 12.70 -9.52 -0.49
CA GLY A 162 12.83 -8.07 -0.32
C GLY A 162 13.17 -7.73 1.14
N ASN A 163 12.92 -6.49 1.51
CA ASN A 163 13.15 -5.99 2.86
C ASN A 163 11.93 -5.27 3.42
N TYR A 164 11.79 -5.31 4.74
CA TYR A 164 10.83 -4.53 5.51
C TYR A 164 11.53 -3.31 6.13
N TYR A 165 10.83 -2.18 6.12
CA TYR A 165 11.25 -0.92 6.74
C TYR A 165 10.09 -0.35 7.58
N ALA A 166 10.41 0.23 8.76
CA ALA A 166 9.46 0.90 9.66
C ALA A 166 9.74 2.40 9.75
#